data_044d5ce2ed05c8a808679940f49dc6b7
#
_entry.id   044d5ce2ed05c8a808679940f49dc6b7
#
_cell.length_a   1.000
_cell.length_b   1.000
_cell.length_c   1.000
_cell.angle_alpha   90.00
_cell.angle_beta   90.00
_cell.angle_gamma   90.00
#
_symmetry.space_group_name_H-M   'P 1'
#
loop_
_entity.id
_entity.type
_entity.pdbx_description
1 polymer ?
#
loop_
_entity_poly.entity_id
_entity_poly.type
_entity_poly.pdbx_seq_one_letter_code
_entity_poly.pdbx_strand_id
1 'polypeptide(L)'
;YEEPNPIKEAAYRRYTGDADANLPTRDRLERAGGSFLEASEQDVYDARLFHAELISDLILYFARELKMTVNYQKLVGLYFGYLFELGTPRLHNAGHLDYERVFLSPDIDMISSPSSYAYRSQTDPSGFMVTQKTLWAHDKLYFLEFDHRTHTTPDRLDEPILNEFGNQIYDSRHFPGSESKCKNDDESINLMYRDFLYCQSQGAALWWFDMFDGWFRSERMMAAVKHMLSLEE
;
A
#
# COMPACT_ATOMS: atom_id res chain seq x y z
N TYR A 1 -9.23 -11.12 -9.68
CA TYR A 1 -9.36 -12.07 -10.80
C TYR A 1 -10.84 -12.43 -10.93
N GLU A 2 -11.50 -11.67 -11.78
CA GLU A 2 -12.91 -11.86 -12.09
C GLU A 2 -13.05 -12.77 -13.32
N GLU A 3 -14.26 -13.21 -13.57
CA GLU A 3 -14.74 -13.95 -14.71
C GLU A 3 -14.02 -13.59 -16.03
N PRO A 4 -13.92 -14.49 -17.00
CA PRO A 4 -13.33 -14.22 -18.30
C PRO A 4 -13.86 -12.93 -18.90
N ASN A 5 -13.00 -11.93 -19.02
CA ASN A 5 -13.37 -10.61 -19.56
C ASN A 5 -12.81 -10.48 -20.98
N PRO A 6 -13.66 -10.41 -22.04
CA PRO A 6 -13.21 -10.32 -23.41
C PRO A 6 -12.29 -9.13 -23.70
N ILE A 7 -12.46 -8.02 -22.97
CA ILE A 7 -11.62 -6.81 -23.15
C ILE A 7 -10.21 -7.08 -22.59
N LYS A 8 -10.14 -7.71 -21.43
CA LYS A 8 -8.87 -8.06 -20.77
C LYS A 8 -8.12 -9.12 -21.58
N GLU A 9 -8.82 -10.13 -22.09
CA GLU A 9 -8.25 -11.15 -22.98
C GLU A 9 -7.69 -10.54 -24.26
N ALA A 10 -8.45 -9.63 -24.89
CA ALA A 10 -7.99 -8.93 -26.08
C ALA A 10 -6.79 -8.02 -25.80
N ALA A 11 -6.71 -7.41 -24.63
CA ALA A 11 -5.56 -6.62 -24.20
C ALA A 11 -4.34 -7.50 -23.98
N TYR A 12 -4.51 -8.67 -23.34
CA TYR A 12 -3.41 -9.61 -23.10
C TYR A 12 -2.85 -10.17 -24.40
N ARG A 13 -3.68 -10.53 -25.40
CA ARG A 13 -3.22 -10.95 -26.73
C ARG A 13 -2.43 -9.87 -27.45
N ARG A 14 -2.85 -8.61 -27.33
CA ARG A 14 -2.06 -7.48 -27.87
C ARG A 14 -0.73 -7.32 -27.17
N TYR A 15 -0.71 -7.50 -25.86
CA TYR A 15 0.49 -7.40 -25.05
C TYR A 15 1.52 -8.48 -25.39
N THR A 16 1.10 -9.74 -25.51
CA THR A 16 1.97 -10.87 -25.87
C THR A 16 2.35 -10.89 -27.35
N GLY A 17 1.59 -10.21 -28.21
CA GLY A 17 1.73 -10.33 -29.66
C GLY A 17 1.22 -11.66 -30.23
N ASP A 18 0.58 -12.48 -29.42
CA ASP A 18 0.03 -13.79 -29.78
C ASP A 18 -1.49 -13.76 -29.77
N ALA A 19 -2.12 -13.95 -30.94
CA ALA A 19 -3.56 -13.94 -31.09
C ALA A 19 -4.28 -15.08 -30.36
N ASP A 20 -3.56 -16.15 -30.06
CA ASP A 20 -4.08 -17.36 -29.39
C ASP A 20 -3.76 -17.36 -27.89
N ALA A 21 -3.02 -16.37 -27.39
CA ALA A 21 -2.69 -16.29 -25.98
C ALA A 21 -3.95 -16.12 -25.13
N ASN A 22 -4.01 -16.85 -24.02
CA ASN A 22 -5.07 -16.77 -23.05
C ASN A 22 -4.50 -16.47 -21.68
N LEU A 23 -5.20 -15.63 -20.90
CA LEU A 23 -4.83 -15.43 -19.50
C LEU A 23 -4.95 -16.76 -18.74
N PRO A 24 -3.99 -17.07 -17.88
CA PRO A 24 -4.11 -18.22 -16.98
C PRO A 24 -5.37 -18.13 -16.14
N THR A 25 -5.96 -19.29 -15.86
CA THR A 25 -7.12 -19.36 -14.95
C THR A 25 -6.73 -18.92 -13.53
N ARG A 26 -7.71 -18.50 -12.76
CA ARG A 26 -7.50 -18.15 -11.34
C ARG A 26 -6.82 -19.29 -10.57
N ASP A 27 -7.28 -20.51 -10.73
CA ASP A 27 -6.70 -21.70 -10.10
C ASP A 27 -5.22 -21.90 -10.49
N ARG A 28 -4.87 -21.66 -11.76
CA ARG A 28 -3.48 -21.73 -12.24
C ARG A 28 -2.61 -20.66 -11.58
N LEU A 29 -3.11 -19.43 -11.46
CA LEU A 29 -2.40 -18.31 -10.83
C LEU A 29 -2.22 -18.52 -9.32
N GLU A 30 -3.21 -19.09 -8.64
CA GLU A 30 -3.16 -19.34 -7.20
C GLU A 30 -2.26 -20.53 -6.83
N ARG A 31 -2.12 -21.53 -7.71
CA ARG A 31 -1.25 -22.71 -7.49
C ARG A 31 0.20 -22.49 -7.92
N ALA A 32 0.45 -21.50 -8.73
CA ALA A 32 1.81 -21.21 -9.22
C ALA A 32 2.73 -20.78 -8.06
N GLY A 33 4.03 -20.89 -8.31
CA GLY A 33 5.06 -20.43 -7.39
C GLY A 33 4.90 -18.95 -7.03
N GLY A 34 5.37 -18.58 -5.85
CA GLY A 34 5.37 -17.20 -5.38
C GLY A 34 6.41 -16.34 -6.09
N SER A 35 7.46 -15.96 -5.38
CA SER A 35 8.56 -15.15 -5.92
C SER A 35 9.48 -15.90 -6.89
N PHE A 36 9.45 -17.23 -6.84
CA PHE A 36 10.25 -18.10 -7.72
C PHE A 36 9.30 -18.97 -8.53
N LEU A 37 9.29 -18.75 -9.84
CA LEU A 37 8.51 -19.51 -10.80
C LEU A 37 9.40 -20.54 -11.49
N GLU A 38 8.84 -21.70 -11.77
CA GLU A 38 9.48 -22.70 -12.60
C GLU A 38 9.36 -22.34 -14.08
N ALA A 39 10.20 -22.91 -14.92
CA ALA A 39 10.14 -22.69 -16.37
C ALA A 39 8.79 -23.11 -16.99
N SER A 40 8.09 -24.03 -16.36
CA SER A 40 6.72 -24.45 -16.72
C SER A 40 5.64 -23.43 -16.37
N GLU A 41 5.99 -22.34 -15.70
CA GLU A 41 5.09 -21.28 -15.23
C GLU A 41 5.28 -19.96 -15.97
N GLN A 42 5.83 -20.00 -17.19
CA GLN A 42 6.04 -18.81 -18.01
C GLN A 42 4.74 -18.05 -18.28
N ASP A 43 3.65 -18.77 -18.52
CA ASP A 43 2.30 -18.19 -18.69
C ASP A 43 1.84 -17.36 -17.48
N VAL A 44 2.18 -17.81 -16.29
CA VAL A 44 1.88 -17.10 -15.03
C VAL A 44 2.77 -15.86 -14.90
N TYR A 45 4.05 -15.97 -15.23
CA TYR A 45 4.97 -14.84 -15.24
C TYR A 45 4.48 -13.73 -16.17
N ASP A 46 4.17 -14.08 -17.43
CA ASP A 46 3.70 -13.12 -18.43
C ASP A 46 2.39 -12.44 -18.01
N ALA A 47 1.48 -13.21 -17.41
CA ALA A 47 0.22 -12.65 -16.92
C ALA A 47 0.42 -11.71 -15.71
N ARG A 48 1.34 -12.01 -14.82
CA ARG A 48 1.68 -11.14 -13.68
C ARG A 48 2.35 -9.85 -14.13
N LEU A 49 3.27 -9.96 -15.09
CA LEU A 49 3.95 -8.80 -15.68
C LEU A 49 2.93 -7.91 -16.41
N PHE A 50 2.10 -8.48 -17.27
CA PHE A 50 1.01 -7.76 -17.93
C PHE A 50 0.11 -7.04 -16.93
N HIS A 51 -0.28 -7.69 -15.84
CA HIS A 51 -1.12 -7.07 -14.82
C HIS A 51 -0.42 -5.90 -14.13
N ALA A 52 0.84 -6.06 -13.76
CA ALA A 52 1.63 -5.00 -13.12
C ALA A 52 1.80 -3.78 -14.05
N GLU A 53 2.16 -4.01 -15.31
CA GLU A 53 2.31 -2.95 -16.32
C GLU A 53 0.98 -2.25 -16.62
N LEU A 54 -0.13 -2.98 -16.71
CA LEU A 54 -1.45 -2.41 -16.92
C LEU A 54 -1.85 -1.45 -15.77
N ILE A 55 -1.57 -1.82 -14.54
CA ILE A 55 -1.84 -0.96 -13.37
C ILE A 55 -0.96 0.28 -13.41
N SER A 56 0.33 0.13 -13.72
CA SER A 56 1.22 1.27 -13.84
C SER A 56 0.82 2.21 -14.98
N ASP A 57 0.44 1.68 -16.14
CA ASP A 57 -0.09 2.48 -17.26
C ASP A 57 -1.30 3.31 -16.85
N LEU A 58 -2.23 2.70 -16.11
CA LEU A 58 -3.42 3.38 -15.60
C LEU A 58 -3.06 4.50 -14.61
N ILE A 59 -2.15 4.21 -13.67
CA ILE A 59 -1.63 5.19 -12.71
C ILE A 59 -1.00 6.37 -13.44
N LEU A 60 -0.10 6.10 -14.38
CA LEU A 60 0.63 7.12 -15.12
C LEU A 60 -0.31 7.97 -15.98
N TYR A 61 -1.30 7.35 -16.61
CA TYR A 61 -2.33 8.06 -17.36
C TYR A 61 -3.10 9.05 -16.47
N PHE A 62 -3.63 8.60 -15.34
CA PHE A 62 -4.38 9.48 -14.44
C PHE A 62 -3.50 10.55 -13.80
N ALA A 63 -2.26 10.23 -13.40
CA ALA A 63 -1.34 11.21 -12.84
C ALA A 63 -1.07 12.34 -13.84
N ARG A 64 -0.83 12.02 -15.10
CA ARG A 64 -0.63 13.01 -16.17
C ARG A 64 -1.87 13.86 -16.42
N GLU A 65 -3.04 13.26 -16.50
CA GLU A 65 -4.31 13.99 -16.70
C GLU A 65 -4.57 14.96 -15.53
N LEU A 66 -4.31 14.54 -14.29
CA LEU A 66 -4.41 15.40 -13.12
C LEU A 66 -3.41 16.55 -13.20
N LYS A 67 -2.15 16.28 -13.52
CA LYS A 67 -1.11 17.30 -13.66
C LYS A 67 -1.48 18.34 -14.71
N MET A 68 -1.94 17.92 -15.88
CA MET A 68 -2.41 18.82 -16.94
C MET A 68 -3.62 19.65 -16.48
N THR A 69 -4.58 19.04 -15.81
CA THR A 69 -5.79 19.73 -15.31
C THR A 69 -5.45 20.84 -14.32
N VAL A 70 -4.44 20.65 -13.49
CA VAL A 70 -4.01 21.64 -12.49
C VAL A 70 -2.81 22.48 -12.96
N ASN A 71 -2.47 22.46 -14.25
CA ASN A 71 -1.32 23.14 -14.83
C ASN A 71 -0.02 22.89 -14.05
N TYR A 72 0.21 21.68 -13.58
CA TYR A 72 1.38 21.28 -12.76
C TYR A 72 1.58 22.11 -11.47
N GLN A 73 0.54 22.78 -10.98
CA GLN A 73 0.60 23.62 -9.78
C GLN A 73 0.27 22.89 -8.49
N LYS A 74 -0.07 21.62 -8.58
CA LYS A 74 -0.40 20.78 -7.40
C LYS A 74 0.44 19.50 -7.41
N LEU A 75 0.73 19.02 -6.20
CA LEU A 75 1.34 17.72 -6.02
C LEU A 75 0.32 16.62 -6.32
N VAL A 76 0.80 15.56 -6.98
CA VAL A 76 0.03 14.33 -7.23
C VAL A 76 0.71 13.20 -6.49
N GLY A 77 -0.05 12.52 -5.66
CA GLY A 77 0.43 11.39 -4.87
C GLY A 77 -0.49 10.20 -4.95
N LEU A 78 0.02 9.03 -4.59
CA LEU A 78 -0.73 7.78 -4.60
C LEU A 78 -0.21 6.79 -3.57
N TYR A 79 -1.04 5.81 -3.25
CA TYR A 79 -0.68 4.63 -2.47
C TYR A 79 -0.14 3.56 -3.39
N PHE A 80 1.17 3.31 -3.33
CA PHE A 80 1.81 2.38 -4.26
C PHE A 80 3.15 1.88 -3.75
N GLY A 81 3.62 0.75 -4.30
CA GLY A 81 4.97 0.24 -4.06
C GLY A 81 5.13 -0.54 -2.75
N TYR A 82 4.10 -1.20 -2.25
CA TYR A 82 4.10 -1.98 -0.99
C TYR A 82 4.93 -3.28 -1.12
N LEU A 83 6.20 -3.14 -1.51
CA LEU A 83 7.05 -4.26 -1.92
C LEU A 83 7.47 -5.16 -0.77
N PHE A 84 7.56 -4.63 0.45
CA PHE A 84 8.09 -5.37 1.60
C PHE A 84 7.02 -6.05 2.45
N GLU A 85 5.75 -5.70 2.25
CA GLU A 85 4.66 -6.16 3.10
C GLU A 85 3.66 -7.08 2.42
N LEU A 86 3.53 -6.94 1.12
CA LEU A 86 2.64 -7.80 0.36
C LEU A 86 3.35 -9.14 0.13
N GLY A 87 3.34 -9.99 1.15
CA GLY A 87 3.81 -11.35 1.00
C GLY A 87 3.11 -12.06 -0.15
N THR A 88 3.79 -13.05 -0.73
CA THR A 88 3.22 -13.90 -1.76
C THR A 88 1.97 -14.61 -1.23
N PRO A 89 0.85 -14.66 -1.94
CA PRO A 89 0.61 -14.27 -3.34
C PRO A 89 0.18 -12.80 -3.54
N ARG A 90 0.03 -12.02 -2.48
CA ARG A 90 -0.54 -10.65 -2.56
C ARG A 90 0.30 -9.72 -3.42
N LEU A 91 1.63 -9.77 -3.29
CA LEU A 91 2.55 -8.93 -4.06
C LEU A 91 2.30 -9.03 -5.56
N HIS A 92 2.07 -10.24 -6.07
CA HIS A 92 1.84 -10.47 -7.50
C HIS A 92 0.46 -10.03 -7.98
N ASN A 93 -0.51 -10.01 -7.08
CA ASN A 93 -1.91 -9.71 -7.42
C ASN A 93 -2.25 -8.23 -7.20
N ALA A 94 -1.43 -7.50 -6.44
CA ALA A 94 -1.68 -6.11 -6.11
C ALA A 94 -1.25 -5.12 -7.21
N GLY A 95 -0.49 -5.56 -8.22
CA GLY A 95 -0.06 -4.71 -9.33
C GLY A 95 1.09 -3.75 -8.97
N HIS A 96 1.80 -3.97 -7.84
CA HIS A 96 2.86 -3.09 -7.37
C HIS A 96 4.26 -3.41 -7.94
N LEU A 97 4.39 -4.44 -8.79
CA LEU A 97 5.70 -4.92 -9.22
C LEU A 97 6.42 -3.99 -10.21
N ASP A 98 5.68 -3.25 -11.02
CA ASP A 98 6.24 -2.26 -11.97
C ASP A 98 6.42 -0.88 -11.30
N TYR A 99 7.02 -0.88 -10.10
CA TYR A 99 7.16 0.32 -9.29
C TYR A 99 8.17 1.32 -9.85
N GLU A 100 9.18 0.87 -10.58
CA GLU A 100 10.22 1.74 -11.12
C GLU A 100 9.64 2.79 -12.06
N ARG A 101 8.82 2.39 -13.02
CA ARG A 101 8.17 3.33 -13.95
C ARG A 101 7.32 4.39 -13.22
N VAL A 102 6.60 3.96 -12.18
CA VAL A 102 5.77 4.85 -11.38
C VAL A 102 6.64 5.82 -10.58
N PHE A 103 7.69 5.33 -9.93
CA PHE A 103 8.59 6.17 -9.11
C PHE A 103 9.40 7.17 -9.93
N LEU A 104 9.76 6.81 -11.17
CA LEU A 104 10.50 7.69 -12.06
C LEU A 104 9.61 8.71 -12.81
N SER A 105 8.30 8.57 -12.75
CA SER A 105 7.38 9.44 -13.49
C SER A 105 7.47 10.89 -13.02
N PRO A 106 7.61 11.87 -13.92
CA PRO A 106 7.58 13.29 -13.57
C PRO A 106 6.20 13.78 -13.14
N ASP A 107 5.15 13.00 -13.40
CA ASP A 107 3.77 13.34 -13.09
C ASP A 107 3.34 12.90 -11.68
N ILE A 108 4.23 12.21 -10.96
CA ILE A 108 4.03 11.74 -9.60
C ILE A 108 5.04 12.43 -8.69
N ASP A 109 4.58 13.09 -7.64
CA ASP A 109 5.43 13.83 -6.71
C ASP A 109 5.63 13.09 -5.39
N MET A 110 4.67 12.26 -4.99
CA MET A 110 4.71 11.62 -3.68
C MET A 110 4.10 10.20 -3.71
N ILE A 111 4.63 9.38 -2.86
CA ILE A 111 4.11 8.03 -2.57
C ILE A 111 3.73 7.97 -1.09
N SER A 112 2.62 7.33 -0.80
CA SER A 112 2.20 7.02 0.57
C SER A 112 2.01 5.53 0.76
N SER A 113 2.31 5.06 1.95
CA SER A 113 1.98 3.69 2.37
C SER A 113 1.79 3.64 3.88
N PRO A 114 1.07 2.63 4.39
CA PRO A 114 1.07 2.32 5.81
C PRO A 114 2.48 2.04 6.35
N SER A 115 2.63 2.12 7.67
CA SER A 115 3.79 1.55 8.34
C SER A 115 3.81 0.03 8.18
N SER A 116 5.01 -0.56 8.22
CA SER A 116 5.16 -2.02 8.08
C SER A 116 4.26 -2.79 9.04
N TYR A 117 3.46 -3.71 8.51
CA TYR A 117 2.61 -4.59 9.33
C TYR A 117 3.42 -5.62 10.11
N ALA A 118 4.67 -5.87 9.73
CA ALA A 118 5.57 -6.76 10.45
C ALA A 118 6.11 -6.16 11.76
N TYR A 119 6.03 -4.84 11.93
CA TYR A 119 6.68 -4.12 13.03
C TYR A 119 5.68 -3.24 13.79
N ARG A 120 4.62 -3.86 14.33
CA ARG A 120 3.52 -3.13 14.99
C ARG A 120 3.43 -3.30 16.49
N SER A 121 4.26 -4.15 17.10
CA SER A 121 4.29 -4.27 18.56
C SER A 121 5.07 -3.11 19.21
N GLN A 122 4.90 -2.95 20.53
CA GLN A 122 5.56 -1.88 21.30
C GLN A 122 7.08 -1.97 21.27
N THR A 123 7.64 -3.17 21.08
CA THR A 123 9.07 -3.43 21.11
C THR A 123 9.71 -3.56 19.73
N ASP A 124 8.91 -3.50 18.67
CA ASP A 124 9.41 -3.61 17.31
C ASP A 124 10.04 -2.29 16.85
N PRO A 125 11.01 -2.34 15.94
CA PRO A 125 11.47 -1.14 15.23
C PRO A 125 10.36 -0.61 14.31
N SER A 126 10.43 0.66 13.89
CA SER A 126 9.60 1.16 12.79
C SER A 126 10.15 0.71 11.44
N GLY A 127 9.29 0.68 10.42
CA GLY A 127 9.68 0.30 9.07
C GLY A 127 8.71 0.80 8.01
N PHE A 128 9.21 0.94 6.79
CA PHE A 128 8.42 1.33 5.62
C PHE A 128 8.08 0.12 4.77
N MET A 129 6.92 0.14 4.13
CA MET A 129 6.52 -0.88 3.14
C MET A 129 7.18 -0.67 1.77
N VAL A 130 7.71 0.52 1.52
CA VAL A 130 8.29 0.92 0.23
C VAL A 130 9.79 1.14 0.33
N THR A 131 10.45 1.16 -0.82
CA THR A 131 11.87 1.53 -0.95
C THR A 131 12.06 3.04 -0.83
N GLN A 132 11.84 3.61 0.36
CA GLN A 132 11.83 5.06 0.59
C GLN A 132 13.10 5.77 0.09
N LYS A 133 14.28 5.16 0.24
CA LYS A 133 15.53 5.74 -0.26
C LYS A 133 15.59 5.86 -1.77
N THR A 134 14.92 4.96 -2.50
CA THR A 134 14.75 5.07 -3.96
C THR A 134 13.90 6.28 -4.31
N LEU A 135 12.78 6.49 -3.59
CA LEU A 135 11.95 7.67 -3.78
C LEU A 135 12.75 8.96 -3.56
N TRP A 136 13.48 9.03 -2.47
CA TRP A 136 14.31 10.19 -2.15
C TRP A 136 15.41 10.45 -3.18
N ALA A 137 16.05 9.40 -3.71
CA ALA A 137 17.05 9.53 -4.76
C ALA A 137 16.49 10.07 -6.10
N HIS A 138 15.18 10.04 -6.28
CA HIS A 138 14.46 10.56 -7.44
C HIS A 138 13.59 11.78 -7.11
N ASP A 139 13.92 12.52 -6.05
CA ASP A 139 13.22 13.75 -5.63
C ASP A 139 11.72 13.55 -5.38
N LYS A 140 11.32 12.35 -4.91
CA LYS A 140 9.94 12.06 -4.55
C LYS A 140 9.74 12.17 -3.06
N LEU A 141 8.61 12.76 -2.67
CA LEU A 141 8.19 12.78 -1.28
C LEU A 141 7.65 11.41 -0.88
N TYR A 142 7.86 11.06 0.38
CA TYR A 142 7.25 9.88 0.98
C TYR A 142 6.47 10.27 2.22
N PHE A 143 5.22 9.79 2.30
CA PHE A 143 4.33 10.00 3.43
C PHE A 143 3.98 8.66 4.07
N LEU A 144 4.44 8.46 5.29
CA LEU A 144 4.01 7.33 6.09
C LEU A 144 2.58 7.56 6.57
N GLU A 145 1.70 6.61 6.31
CA GLU A 145 0.38 6.53 6.88
C GLU A 145 0.48 5.85 8.26
N PHE A 146 0.22 6.62 9.32
CA PHE A 146 0.15 6.05 10.65
C PHE A 146 -1.24 5.46 10.88
N ASP A 147 -1.37 4.16 10.63
CA ASP A 147 -2.59 3.38 10.76
C ASP A 147 -2.54 2.34 11.89
N HIS A 148 -1.68 2.55 12.89
CA HIS A 148 -1.66 1.70 14.09
C HIS A 148 -2.96 1.84 14.88
N ARG A 149 -3.47 0.72 15.35
CA ARG A 149 -4.63 0.71 16.23
C ARG A 149 -4.27 1.24 17.60
N THR A 150 -4.68 2.47 17.88
CA THR A 150 -4.55 3.06 19.21
C THR A 150 -5.54 2.42 20.18
N HIS A 151 -5.41 2.70 21.46
CA HIS A 151 -6.33 2.16 22.47
C HIS A 151 -7.78 2.66 22.32
N THR A 152 -7.99 3.78 21.61
CA THR A 152 -9.35 4.33 21.31
C THR A 152 -9.94 3.80 20.02
N THR A 153 -9.21 2.98 19.25
CA THR A 153 -9.75 2.33 18.05
C THR A 153 -10.98 1.50 18.39
N PRO A 154 -12.11 1.69 17.70
CA PRO A 154 -13.34 0.95 17.98
C PRO A 154 -13.18 -0.56 17.79
N ASP A 155 -13.72 -1.36 18.71
CA ASP A 155 -13.65 -2.83 18.67
C ASP A 155 -14.39 -3.44 17.48
N ARG A 156 -15.28 -2.68 16.85
CA ARG A 156 -15.99 -3.11 15.61
C ARG A 156 -15.04 -3.51 14.46
N LEU A 157 -13.76 -3.13 14.51
CA LEU A 157 -12.77 -3.56 13.54
C LEU A 157 -12.28 -5.00 13.79
N ASP A 158 -12.61 -5.58 14.93
CA ASP A 158 -12.34 -6.97 15.26
C ASP A 158 -13.41 -7.89 14.66
N GLU A 159 -14.53 -7.32 14.18
CA GLU A 159 -15.57 -8.02 13.46
C GLU A 159 -15.33 -7.95 11.94
N PRO A 160 -15.67 -9.03 11.20
CA PRO A 160 -15.56 -9.02 9.75
C PRO A 160 -16.49 -7.96 9.16
N ILE A 161 -15.96 -7.11 8.28
CA ILE A 161 -16.79 -6.18 7.51
C ILE A 161 -17.43 -6.96 6.37
N LEU A 162 -18.75 -6.94 6.32
CA LEU A 162 -19.54 -7.62 5.29
C LEU A 162 -20.04 -6.60 4.26
N ASN A 163 -20.08 -6.99 2.99
CA ASN A 163 -20.76 -6.22 1.96
C ASN A 163 -22.30 -6.39 2.06
N GLU A 164 -23.02 -5.71 1.18
CA GLU A 164 -24.49 -5.76 1.11
C GLU A 164 -25.08 -7.16 0.84
N PHE A 165 -24.23 -8.09 0.35
CA PHE A 165 -24.63 -9.51 0.11
C PHE A 165 -24.22 -10.43 1.27
N GLY A 166 -23.68 -9.88 2.37
CA GLY A 166 -23.21 -10.65 3.51
C GLY A 166 -21.84 -11.32 3.30
N ASN A 167 -21.13 -11.02 2.20
CA ASN A 167 -19.78 -11.53 1.98
C ASN A 167 -18.76 -10.70 2.74
N GLN A 168 -17.82 -11.38 3.38
CA GLN A 168 -16.73 -10.73 4.08
C GLN A 168 -15.79 -10.03 3.09
N ILE A 169 -15.68 -8.69 3.19
CA ILE A 169 -14.82 -7.86 2.35
C ILE A 169 -13.52 -7.48 3.03
N TYR A 170 -13.46 -7.57 4.35
CA TYR A 170 -12.26 -7.28 5.13
C TYR A 170 -12.19 -8.17 6.37
N ASP A 171 -11.05 -8.78 6.59
CA ASP A 171 -10.74 -9.55 7.79
C ASP A 171 -9.37 -9.13 8.32
N SER A 172 -9.39 -8.32 9.37
CA SER A 172 -8.18 -7.81 10.03
C SER A 172 -7.31 -8.90 10.63
N ARG A 173 -7.89 -10.08 10.90
CA ARG A 173 -7.18 -11.22 11.50
C ARG A 173 -6.12 -11.84 10.58
N HIS A 174 -6.14 -11.50 9.29
CA HIS A 174 -5.18 -12.03 8.30
C HIS A 174 -3.95 -11.15 8.09
N PHE A 175 -3.84 -10.03 8.80
CA PHE A 175 -2.67 -9.17 8.71
C PHE A 175 -1.75 -9.37 9.92
N PRO A 176 -0.57 -9.98 9.76
CA PRO A 176 0.39 -10.09 10.86
C PRO A 176 0.67 -8.69 11.44
N GLY A 177 0.57 -8.55 12.75
CA GLY A 177 0.81 -7.29 13.44
C GLY A 177 -0.35 -6.27 13.42
N SER A 178 -1.42 -6.49 12.62
CA SER A 178 -2.61 -5.62 12.66
C SER A 178 -3.50 -5.88 13.88
N GLU A 179 -3.27 -6.97 14.58
CA GLU A 179 -4.07 -7.44 15.70
C GLU A 179 -3.74 -6.77 17.03
N SER A 180 -2.61 -6.08 17.13
CA SER A 180 -2.17 -5.46 18.38
C SER A 180 -2.73 -4.05 18.54
N LYS A 181 -3.98 -3.96 19.00
CA LYS A 181 -4.51 -2.71 19.53
C LYS A 181 -3.74 -2.30 20.78
N CYS A 182 -3.32 -1.04 20.87
CA CYS A 182 -2.69 -0.49 22.08
C CYS A 182 -3.67 -0.59 23.26
N LYS A 183 -3.14 -0.78 24.46
CA LYS A 183 -3.94 -0.97 25.68
C LYS A 183 -4.33 0.33 26.37
N ASN A 184 -3.56 1.39 26.16
CA ASN A 184 -3.72 2.67 26.84
C ASN A 184 -3.02 3.80 26.07
N ASP A 185 -3.15 5.04 26.61
CA ASP A 185 -2.52 6.23 26.05
C ASP A 185 -1.00 6.07 25.90
N ASP A 186 -0.32 5.52 26.89
CA ASP A 186 1.13 5.45 26.89
C ASP A 186 1.63 4.56 25.75
N GLU A 187 1.02 3.39 25.55
CA GLU A 187 1.33 2.52 24.42
C GLU A 187 1.05 3.20 23.08
N SER A 188 -0.10 3.86 22.95
CA SER A 188 -0.47 4.58 21.73
C SER A 188 0.52 5.71 21.42
N ILE A 189 0.82 6.53 22.39
CA ILE A 189 1.73 7.67 22.26
C ILE A 189 3.17 7.21 21.96
N ASN A 190 3.61 6.11 22.55
CA ASN A 190 4.95 5.54 22.26
C ASN A 190 5.07 5.12 20.79
N LEU A 191 4.06 4.45 20.23
CA LEU A 191 4.07 4.10 18.80
C LEU A 191 4.02 5.34 17.91
N MET A 192 3.22 6.36 18.29
CA MET A 192 3.13 7.63 17.58
C MET A 192 4.51 8.31 17.51
N TYR A 193 5.22 8.44 18.65
CA TYR A 193 6.56 9.02 18.67
C TYR A 193 7.58 8.16 17.93
N ARG A 194 7.52 6.84 18.07
CA ARG A 194 8.41 5.93 17.36
C ARG A 194 8.39 6.18 15.87
N ASP A 195 7.20 6.16 15.26
CA ASP A 195 7.06 6.30 13.82
C ASP A 195 7.30 7.74 13.35
N PHE A 196 6.89 8.73 14.14
CA PHE A 196 7.22 10.13 13.88
C PHE A 196 8.74 10.36 13.84
N LEU A 197 9.46 9.96 14.88
CA LEU A 197 10.92 10.14 14.95
C LEU A 197 11.65 9.31 13.89
N TYR A 198 11.12 8.14 13.55
CA TYR A 198 11.65 7.36 12.44
C TYR A 198 11.50 8.09 11.12
N CYS A 199 10.31 8.64 10.82
CA CYS A 199 10.09 9.45 9.62
C CYS A 199 11.04 10.65 9.57
N GLN A 200 11.17 11.40 10.66
CA GLN A 200 12.11 12.54 10.75
C GLN A 200 13.56 12.10 10.45
N SER A 201 14.00 10.98 11.03
CA SER A 201 15.35 10.45 10.80
C SER A 201 15.61 10.02 9.36
N GLN A 202 14.56 9.68 8.61
CA GLN A 202 14.63 9.20 7.23
C GLN A 202 14.27 10.26 6.18
N GLY A 203 13.93 11.50 6.59
CA GLY A 203 13.48 12.55 5.68
C GLY A 203 12.12 12.21 5.03
N ALA A 204 11.25 11.54 5.76
CA ALA A 204 9.90 11.21 5.35
C ALA A 204 8.89 12.06 6.14
N ALA A 205 7.74 12.35 5.54
CA ALA A 205 6.61 12.92 6.25
C ALA A 205 5.72 11.82 6.85
N LEU A 206 4.82 12.22 7.74
CA LEU A 206 3.86 11.33 8.37
C LEU A 206 2.49 12.00 8.39
N TRP A 207 1.43 11.20 8.21
CA TRP A 207 0.08 11.64 8.44
C TRP A 207 -0.71 10.62 9.28
N TRP A 208 -1.70 11.14 10.05
CA TRP A 208 -2.48 10.35 10.98
C TRP A 208 -3.72 9.82 10.27
N PHE A 209 -3.78 8.50 10.09
CA PHE A 209 -4.89 7.86 9.42
C PHE A 209 -5.94 7.39 10.43
N ASP A 210 -7.06 8.07 10.47
CA ASP A 210 -8.21 7.71 11.31
C ASP A 210 -9.24 6.92 10.49
N MET A 211 -8.97 5.62 10.32
CA MET A 211 -9.89 4.73 9.62
C MET A 211 -11.15 4.50 10.47
N PHE A 212 -12.30 4.87 9.98
CA PHE A 212 -13.62 4.67 10.62
C PHE A 212 -13.89 5.51 11.87
N ASP A 213 -13.18 6.59 12.09
CA ASP A 213 -13.37 7.57 13.17
C ASP A 213 -12.98 7.07 14.58
N GLY A 214 -12.34 7.93 15.32
CA GLY A 214 -12.10 7.81 16.75
C GLY A 214 -10.78 7.16 17.16
N TRP A 215 -9.87 6.85 16.24
CA TRP A 215 -8.59 6.22 16.58
C TRP A 215 -7.69 7.11 17.43
N PHE A 216 -7.82 8.43 17.31
CA PHE A 216 -7.02 9.40 18.06
C PHE A 216 -7.87 10.19 19.08
N ARG A 217 -8.99 9.64 19.53
CA ARG A 217 -9.93 10.30 20.46
C ARG A 217 -9.42 10.28 21.91
N SER A 218 -8.27 10.89 22.16
CA SER A 218 -7.69 11.09 23.48
C SER A 218 -7.02 12.46 23.55
N GLU A 219 -7.27 13.19 24.63
CA GLU A 219 -6.61 14.49 24.86
C GLU A 219 -5.09 14.36 24.95
N ARG A 220 -4.59 13.26 25.55
CA ARG A 220 -3.14 12.99 25.65
C ARG A 220 -2.52 12.70 24.30
N MET A 221 -3.17 11.90 23.45
CA MET A 221 -2.68 11.66 22.08
C MET A 221 -2.68 12.95 21.26
N MET A 222 -3.74 13.78 21.35
CA MET A 222 -3.78 15.07 20.65
C MET A 222 -2.73 16.06 21.17
N ALA A 223 -2.41 16.04 22.45
CA ALA A 223 -1.30 16.82 23.01
C ALA A 223 0.04 16.32 22.47
N ALA A 224 0.24 15.00 22.31
CA ALA A 224 1.43 14.43 21.70
C ALA A 224 1.58 14.84 20.23
N VAL A 225 0.50 14.80 19.43
CA VAL A 225 0.51 15.30 18.04
C VAL A 225 0.91 16.77 17.98
N LYS A 226 0.33 17.61 18.85
CA LYS A 226 0.69 19.03 18.91
C LYS A 226 2.16 19.25 19.29
N HIS A 227 2.70 18.44 20.19
CA HIS A 227 4.13 18.49 20.53
C HIS A 227 5.00 18.06 19.36
N MET A 228 4.66 16.97 18.65
CA MET A 228 5.40 16.53 17.45
C MET A 228 5.45 17.62 16.38
N LEU A 229 4.33 18.29 16.11
CA LEU A 229 4.28 19.41 15.17
C LEU A 229 5.20 20.58 15.58
N SER A 230 5.34 20.84 16.89
CA SER A 230 6.26 21.88 17.38
C SER A 230 7.75 21.52 17.27
N LEU A 231 8.07 20.25 16.99
CA LEU A 231 9.45 19.80 16.74
C LEU A 231 9.87 19.96 15.26
N GLU A 232 8.93 20.22 14.37
CA GLU A 232 9.17 20.46 12.94
C GLU A 232 9.44 21.94 12.61
N GLU A 233 9.18 22.84 13.53
CA GLU A 233 9.48 24.28 13.43
C GLU A 233 10.95 24.59 13.76
#